data_c0041ab0e10774504a447271528762ca
#
_entry.id   c0041ab0e10774504a447271528762ca
#
_cell.length_a   1.000
_cell.length_b   1.000
_cell.length_c   1.000
_cell.angle_alpha   90.00
_cell.angle_beta   90.00
_cell.angle_gamma   90.00
#
_symmetry.space_group_name_H-M   'P 1'
#
loop_
_entity.id
_entity.type
_entity.pdbx_description
1 polymer ?
#
loop_
_entity_poly.entity_id
_entity_poly.type
_entity_poly.pdbx_seq_one_letter_code
_entity_poly.pdbx_strand_id
1 'polypeptide(L)'
;NSEMAVATSPHQGIVTLDLEGVMIPEIWIAVAESTGIPELRRTTRDEPNYDLLMKSRIEILNEHGLTMSRIESVIAELSPMDGAIDFLDALRERTQVIILSDTFEQFGRPFMRQLHWPTLFCHRLIVENDRIVDFELRQADQKRLAVEAFKGLNYRVAAAGDSYNDTAMLAAADAGFLFHAPDNIKKEFPQFPALETYDDLF
;
A
#
# COMPACT_ATOMS: atom_id res chain seq x y z
N ASN A 1 4.97 3.35 -20.17
CA ASN A 1 6.31 2.76 -20.13
C ASN A 1 7.39 3.80 -19.87
N SER A 2 7.64 4.72 -20.84
CA SER A 2 8.70 5.73 -20.70
C SER A 2 8.47 6.69 -19.53
N GLU A 3 7.22 6.86 -19.14
CA GLU A 3 6.87 7.76 -18.04
C GLU A 3 7.32 7.23 -16.68
N MET A 4 7.45 5.93 -16.53
CA MET A 4 8.01 5.30 -15.33
C MET A 4 9.54 5.20 -15.41
N ALA A 5 10.12 5.40 -16.58
CA ALA A 5 11.55 5.25 -16.82
C ALA A 5 12.31 6.51 -16.40
N VAL A 6 12.21 6.90 -15.14
CA VAL A 6 12.83 8.11 -14.61
C VAL A 6 14.37 8.08 -14.65
N ALA A 7 14.95 6.90 -14.85
CA ALA A 7 16.40 6.75 -14.98
C ALA A 7 16.99 7.49 -16.17
N THR A 8 16.17 7.87 -17.17
CA THR A 8 16.63 8.66 -18.32
C THR A 8 16.58 10.17 -18.05
N SER A 9 16.01 10.58 -16.92
CA SER A 9 15.97 11.98 -16.49
C SER A 9 17.36 12.47 -16.08
N PRO A 10 17.64 13.77 -16.16
CA PRO A 10 18.86 14.33 -15.56
C PRO A 10 18.91 14.16 -14.04
N HIS A 11 17.76 13.97 -13.40
CA HIS A 11 17.67 13.60 -11.99
C HIS A 11 17.57 12.09 -11.85
N GLN A 12 18.11 11.58 -10.74
CA GLN A 12 17.91 10.19 -10.39
C GLN A 12 16.43 9.95 -10.02
N GLY A 13 15.93 8.75 -10.30
CA GLY A 13 14.54 8.43 -10.11
C GLY A 13 14.26 7.62 -8.86
N ILE A 14 13.08 7.86 -8.30
CA ILE A 14 12.44 6.99 -7.30
C ILE A 14 11.04 6.69 -7.79
N VAL A 15 10.64 5.42 -7.71
CA VAL A 15 9.25 5.00 -7.90
C VAL A 15 8.67 4.68 -6.53
N THR A 16 7.55 5.28 -6.21
CA THR A 16 6.79 4.94 -5.00
C THR A 16 5.54 4.16 -5.39
N LEU A 17 5.29 3.06 -4.70
CA LEU A 17 4.16 2.17 -4.98
C LEU A 17 3.36 1.97 -3.70
N ASP A 18 2.04 1.93 -3.82
CA ASP A 18 1.20 1.38 -2.77
C ASP A 18 1.41 -0.16 -2.71
N LEU A 19 1.03 -0.77 -1.61
CA LEU A 19 1.21 -2.20 -1.39
C LEU A 19 -0.08 -2.98 -1.68
N GLU A 20 -1.12 -2.75 -0.88
CA GLU A 20 -2.39 -3.45 -1.02
C GLU A 20 -3.15 -2.99 -2.26
N GLY A 21 -3.63 -3.93 -3.05
CA GLY A 21 -4.30 -3.63 -4.32
C GLY A 21 -3.35 -3.39 -5.49
N VAL A 22 -2.08 -3.19 -5.24
CA VAL A 22 -1.04 -3.01 -6.28
C VAL A 22 -0.09 -4.20 -6.35
N MET A 23 0.40 -4.67 -5.21
CA MET A 23 1.36 -5.77 -5.13
C MET A 23 0.81 -7.00 -4.41
N ILE A 24 -0.07 -6.81 -3.44
CA ILE A 24 -0.64 -7.86 -2.60
C ILE A 24 -2.16 -7.66 -2.48
N PRO A 25 -2.90 -8.73 -2.11
CA PRO A 25 -4.32 -8.60 -1.81
C PRO A 25 -4.57 -7.68 -0.62
N GLU A 26 -5.80 -7.17 -0.53
CA GLU A 26 -6.28 -6.41 0.62
C GLU A 26 -6.32 -7.30 1.86
N ILE A 27 -5.50 -7.00 2.86
CA ILE A 27 -5.33 -7.86 4.04
C ILE A 27 -6.63 -7.97 4.86
N TRP A 28 -7.29 -6.85 5.13
CA TRP A 28 -8.50 -6.86 5.94
C TRP A 28 -9.66 -7.59 5.27
N ILE A 29 -9.74 -7.54 3.96
CA ILE A 29 -10.73 -8.32 3.20
C ILE A 29 -10.44 -9.81 3.36
N ALA A 30 -9.19 -10.22 3.26
CA ALA A 30 -8.79 -11.61 3.46
C ALA A 30 -9.08 -12.08 4.90
N VAL A 31 -8.83 -11.23 5.89
CA VAL A 31 -9.14 -11.52 7.29
C VAL A 31 -10.65 -11.69 7.48
N ALA A 32 -11.45 -10.80 6.88
CA ALA A 32 -12.91 -10.89 6.95
C ALA A 32 -13.42 -12.21 6.35
N GLU A 33 -12.92 -12.61 5.21
CA GLU A 33 -13.32 -13.85 4.55
C GLU A 33 -12.91 -15.08 5.34
N SER A 34 -11.68 -15.11 5.84
CA SER A 34 -11.16 -16.26 6.60
C SER A 34 -11.83 -16.43 7.96
N THR A 35 -12.23 -15.34 8.59
CA THR A 35 -12.84 -15.37 9.93
C THR A 35 -14.37 -15.38 9.92
N GLY A 36 -14.98 -15.12 8.77
CA GLY A 36 -16.43 -15.03 8.64
C GLY A 36 -17.03 -13.77 9.28
N ILE A 37 -16.25 -12.70 9.42
CA ILE A 37 -16.68 -11.44 10.03
C ILE A 37 -16.77 -10.39 8.92
N PRO A 38 -17.95 -10.20 8.31
CA PRO A 38 -18.09 -9.31 7.15
C PRO A 38 -17.80 -7.83 7.46
N GLU A 39 -17.96 -7.39 8.69
CA GLU A 39 -17.68 -6.01 9.11
C GLU A 39 -16.21 -5.64 8.90
N LEU A 40 -15.30 -6.60 8.91
CA LEU A 40 -13.88 -6.37 8.66
C LEU A 40 -13.56 -6.08 7.19
N ARG A 41 -14.52 -6.28 6.28
CA ARG A 41 -14.33 -5.95 4.85
C ARG A 41 -14.32 -4.46 4.56
N ARG A 42 -14.80 -3.65 5.49
CA ARG A 42 -14.82 -2.19 5.30
C ARG A 42 -13.39 -1.66 5.08
N THR A 43 -13.26 -0.77 4.10
CA THR A 43 -11.99 -0.15 3.74
C THR A 43 -12.12 1.37 3.83
N THR A 44 -11.06 2.08 3.45
CA THR A 44 -11.08 3.54 3.37
C THR A 44 -12.09 4.06 2.34
N ARG A 45 -12.57 3.21 1.44
CA ARG A 45 -13.67 3.54 0.51
C ARG A 45 -14.99 3.68 1.26
N ASP A 46 -15.20 2.90 2.33
CA ASP A 46 -16.42 2.91 3.14
C ASP A 46 -16.33 3.94 4.27
N GLU A 47 -15.16 4.06 4.89
CA GLU A 47 -14.88 5.01 5.95
C GLU A 47 -13.57 5.75 5.65
N PRO A 48 -13.63 6.97 5.09
CA PRO A 48 -12.43 7.72 4.72
C PRO A 48 -11.55 8.11 5.90
N ASN A 49 -12.12 8.22 7.10
CA ASN A 49 -11.36 8.53 8.30
C ASN A 49 -10.61 7.27 8.78
N TYR A 50 -9.31 7.23 8.54
CA TYR A 50 -8.47 6.09 8.87
C TYR A 50 -8.47 5.75 10.36
N ASP A 51 -8.46 6.76 11.22
CA ASP A 51 -8.47 6.56 12.67
C ASP A 51 -9.75 5.86 13.13
N LEU A 52 -10.90 6.34 12.64
CA LEU A 52 -12.20 5.72 12.93
C LEU A 52 -12.28 4.29 12.38
N LEU A 53 -11.78 4.08 11.18
CA LEU A 53 -11.77 2.76 10.56
C LEU A 53 -10.92 1.78 11.39
N MET A 54 -9.73 2.16 11.80
CA MET A 54 -8.84 1.30 12.59
C MET A 54 -9.39 1.03 13.99
N LYS A 55 -9.97 2.02 14.64
CA LYS A 55 -10.59 1.83 15.96
C LYS A 55 -11.75 0.86 15.87
N SER A 56 -12.57 0.96 14.84
CA SER A 56 -13.66 0.03 14.57
C SER A 56 -13.14 -1.40 14.36
N ARG A 57 -12.09 -1.56 13.57
CA ARG A 57 -11.47 -2.88 13.33
C ARG A 57 -10.96 -3.51 14.62
N ILE A 58 -10.24 -2.73 15.43
CA ILE A 58 -9.70 -3.21 16.71
C ILE A 58 -10.83 -3.64 17.65
N GLU A 59 -11.89 -2.85 17.73
CA GLU A 59 -13.08 -3.18 18.53
C GLU A 59 -13.70 -4.51 18.08
N ILE A 60 -13.89 -4.69 16.78
CA ILE A 60 -14.43 -5.93 16.21
C ILE A 60 -13.53 -7.14 16.53
N LEU A 61 -12.21 -6.99 16.38
CA LEU A 61 -11.27 -8.05 16.73
C LEU A 61 -11.39 -8.46 18.20
N ASN A 62 -11.49 -7.49 19.09
CA ASN A 62 -11.61 -7.75 20.52
C ASN A 62 -12.95 -8.40 20.88
N GLU A 63 -14.05 -7.95 20.29
CA GLU A 63 -15.38 -8.55 20.48
C GLU A 63 -15.41 -10.03 20.07
N HIS A 64 -14.71 -10.38 19.00
CA HIS A 64 -14.65 -11.76 18.50
C HIS A 64 -13.50 -12.57 19.07
N GLY A 65 -12.72 -12.01 19.97
CA GLY A 65 -11.60 -12.70 20.58
C GLY A 65 -10.47 -13.07 19.61
N LEU A 66 -10.34 -12.35 18.52
CA LEU A 66 -9.30 -12.61 17.52
C LEU A 66 -7.94 -12.15 18.01
N THR A 67 -6.97 -13.05 17.93
CA THR A 67 -5.60 -12.79 18.35
C THR A 67 -4.73 -12.34 17.17
N MET A 68 -3.60 -11.75 17.49
CA MET A 68 -2.59 -11.42 16.47
C MET A 68 -2.12 -12.69 15.76
N SER A 69 -1.91 -13.79 16.50
CA SER A 69 -1.51 -15.08 15.93
C SER A 69 -2.51 -15.60 14.91
N ARG A 70 -3.81 -15.42 15.15
CA ARG A 70 -4.85 -15.84 14.20
C ARG A 70 -4.77 -15.04 12.91
N ILE A 71 -4.55 -13.73 13.01
CA ILE A 71 -4.40 -12.86 11.84
C ILE A 71 -3.11 -13.20 11.09
N GLU A 72 -2.01 -13.43 11.79
CA GLU A 72 -0.75 -13.87 11.16
C GLU A 72 -0.94 -15.16 10.38
N SER A 73 -1.76 -16.10 10.88
CA SER A 73 -2.06 -17.34 10.17
C SER A 73 -2.80 -17.09 8.86
N VAL A 74 -3.71 -16.13 8.84
CA VAL A 74 -4.40 -15.74 7.61
C VAL A 74 -3.41 -15.14 6.61
N ILE A 75 -2.58 -14.22 7.07
CA ILE A 75 -1.60 -13.55 6.21
C ILE A 75 -0.58 -14.55 5.63
N ALA A 76 -0.18 -15.54 6.42
CA ALA A 76 0.78 -16.56 5.98
C ALA A 76 0.29 -17.39 4.78
N GLU A 77 -1.01 -17.46 4.56
CA GLU A 77 -1.61 -18.17 3.43
C GLU A 77 -1.76 -17.30 2.18
N LEU A 78 -1.52 -15.99 2.30
CA LEU A 78 -1.62 -15.06 1.18
C LEU A 78 -0.31 -15.00 0.39
N SER A 79 -0.44 -14.66 -0.88
CA SER A 79 0.69 -14.50 -1.79
C SER A 79 0.59 -13.15 -2.50
N PRO A 80 1.71 -12.59 -2.97
CA PRO A 80 1.67 -11.44 -3.87
C PRO A 80 0.80 -11.71 -5.09
N MET A 81 0.29 -10.64 -5.68
CA MET A 81 -0.50 -10.73 -6.91
C MET A 81 0.36 -11.29 -8.05
N ASP A 82 -0.30 -11.96 -9.01
CA ASP A 82 0.40 -12.56 -10.15
C ASP A 82 1.24 -11.52 -10.90
N GLY A 83 2.51 -11.84 -11.09
CA GLY A 83 3.44 -10.94 -11.77
C GLY A 83 4.05 -9.84 -10.90
N ALA A 84 3.61 -9.68 -9.67
CA ALA A 84 4.11 -8.62 -8.79
C ALA A 84 5.59 -8.77 -8.45
N ILE A 85 6.04 -9.99 -8.15
CA ILE A 85 7.44 -10.26 -7.81
C ILE A 85 8.35 -9.92 -8.98
N ASP A 86 8.03 -10.45 -10.16
CA ASP A 86 8.84 -10.22 -11.36
C ASP A 86 8.87 -8.74 -11.77
N PHE A 87 7.71 -8.06 -11.67
CA PHE A 87 7.62 -6.64 -11.94
C PHE A 87 8.53 -5.84 -10.99
N LEU A 88 8.43 -6.12 -9.70
CA LEU A 88 9.20 -5.40 -8.68
C LEU A 88 10.70 -5.63 -8.85
N ASP A 89 11.12 -6.88 -9.10
CA ASP A 89 12.52 -7.20 -9.35
C ASP A 89 13.05 -6.44 -10.57
N ALA A 90 12.30 -6.45 -11.67
CA ALA A 90 12.70 -5.76 -12.90
C ALA A 90 12.77 -4.23 -12.70
N LEU A 91 11.81 -3.68 -11.98
CA LEU A 91 11.78 -2.23 -11.71
C LEU A 91 12.98 -1.82 -10.83
N ARG A 92 13.33 -2.63 -9.85
CA ARG A 92 14.48 -2.36 -8.96
C ARG A 92 15.83 -2.42 -9.66
N GLU A 93 15.92 -3.11 -10.79
CA GLU A 93 17.12 -3.08 -11.62
C GLU A 93 17.33 -1.74 -12.32
N ARG A 94 16.28 -0.95 -12.45
CA ARG A 94 16.30 0.31 -13.23
C ARG A 94 16.31 1.56 -12.36
N THR A 95 15.69 1.48 -11.19
CA THR A 95 15.49 2.67 -10.34
C THR A 95 15.35 2.28 -8.88
N GLN A 96 15.36 3.27 -8.01
CA GLN A 96 15.03 3.07 -6.60
C GLN A 96 13.52 2.87 -6.46
N VAL A 97 13.12 1.91 -5.64
CA VAL A 97 11.71 1.62 -5.40
C VAL A 97 11.44 1.63 -3.91
N ILE A 98 10.43 2.39 -3.51
CA ILE A 98 9.98 2.45 -2.12
C ILE A 98 8.48 2.19 -2.09
N ILE A 99 8.07 1.23 -1.27
CA ILE A 99 6.65 0.96 -1.05
C ILE A 99 6.17 1.82 0.11
N LEU A 100 5.12 2.59 -0.14
CA LEU A 100 4.46 3.45 0.84
C LEU A 100 3.07 2.89 1.12
N SER A 101 2.83 2.42 2.33
CA SER A 101 1.57 1.77 2.67
C SER A 101 1.06 2.21 4.04
N ASP A 102 -0.25 2.30 4.17
CA ASP A 102 -0.91 2.52 5.46
C ASP A 102 -1.20 1.21 6.21
N THR A 103 -0.54 0.14 5.82
CA THR A 103 -0.51 -1.11 6.57
C THR A 103 0.42 -1.01 7.79
N PHE A 104 0.71 -2.12 8.41
CA PHE A 104 1.53 -2.21 9.61
C PHE A 104 2.70 -3.16 9.41
N GLU A 105 3.81 -2.90 10.09
CA GLU A 105 5.02 -3.74 10.02
C GLU A 105 4.69 -5.22 10.20
N GLN A 106 3.85 -5.53 11.20
CA GLN A 106 3.52 -6.90 11.54
C GLN A 106 2.76 -7.62 10.42
N PHE A 107 1.96 -6.88 9.66
CA PHE A 107 1.21 -7.43 8.52
C PHE A 107 2.06 -7.50 7.25
N GLY A 108 2.90 -6.51 7.04
CA GLY A 108 3.68 -6.38 5.79
C GLY A 108 4.89 -7.30 5.73
N ARG A 109 5.49 -7.62 6.86
CA ARG A 109 6.76 -8.36 6.92
C ARG A 109 6.75 -9.71 6.20
N PRO A 110 5.72 -10.56 6.32
CA PRO A 110 5.66 -11.80 5.56
C PRO A 110 5.68 -11.62 4.05
N PHE A 111 5.04 -10.54 3.57
CA PHE A 111 5.04 -10.21 2.14
C PHE A 111 6.39 -9.66 1.68
N MET A 112 7.08 -8.92 2.53
CA MET A 112 8.40 -8.39 2.20
C MET A 112 9.38 -9.53 1.90
N ARG A 113 9.30 -10.61 2.65
CA ARG A 113 10.11 -11.81 2.36
C ARG A 113 9.81 -12.35 0.97
N GLN A 114 8.53 -12.47 0.61
CA GLN A 114 8.10 -12.98 -0.68
C GLN A 114 8.49 -12.04 -1.84
N LEU A 115 8.53 -10.74 -1.57
CA LEU A 115 8.86 -9.70 -2.56
C LEU A 115 10.37 -9.38 -2.63
N HIS A 116 11.21 -10.19 -2.00
CA HIS A 116 12.67 -10.05 -1.98
C HIS A 116 13.14 -8.80 -1.23
N TRP A 117 12.45 -8.48 -0.14
CA TRP A 117 12.84 -7.42 0.81
C TRP A 117 12.94 -6.02 0.18
N PRO A 118 11.88 -5.52 -0.48
CA PRO A 118 11.85 -4.12 -0.89
C PRO A 118 11.77 -3.21 0.33
N THR A 119 12.10 -1.93 0.12
CA THR A 119 11.94 -0.93 1.17
C THR A 119 10.45 -0.63 1.38
N LEU A 120 9.99 -0.74 2.61
CA LEU A 120 8.61 -0.48 3.00
C LEU A 120 8.55 0.58 4.09
N PHE A 121 7.79 1.64 3.83
CA PHE A 121 7.42 2.64 4.83
C PHE A 121 5.96 2.43 5.19
N CYS A 122 5.71 2.14 6.45
CA CYS A 122 4.36 1.86 6.94
C CYS A 122 4.24 2.23 8.43
N HIS A 123 3.14 1.82 9.04
CA HIS A 123 2.84 2.11 10.44
C HIS A 123 3.09 0.88 11.32
N ARG A 124 2.66 0.93 12.56
CA ARG A 124 2.87 -0.15 13.52
C ARG A 124 1.63 -0.39 14.38
N LEU A 125 1.34 -1.66 14.65
CA LEU A 125 0.34 -2.05 15.63
C LEU A 125 0.95 -2.11 17.02
N ILE A 126 0.12 -1.83 18.02
CA ILE A 126 0.44 -2.07 19.42
C ILE A 126 -0.21 -3.38 19.81
N VAL A 127 0.61 -4.36 20.18
CA VAL A 127 0.17 -5.72 20.49
C VAL A 127 0.55 -6.05 21.92
N GLU A 128 -0.43 -6.49 22.71
CA GLU A 128 -0.23 -6.91 24.10
C GLU A 128 -0.95 -8.23 24.32
N ASN A 129 -0.25 -9.22 24.89
CA ASN A 129 -0.81 -10.56 25.16
C ASN A 129 -1.51 -11.18 23.93
N ASP A 130 -0.85 -11.09 22.77
CA ASP A 130 -1.37 -11.61 21.49
C ASP A 130 -2.67 -10.93 21.03
N ARG A 131 -2.95 -9.73 21.52
CA ARG A 131 -4.11 -8.94 21.13
C ARG A 131 -3.66 -7.61 20.54
N ILE A 132 -4.31 -7.19 19.45
CA ILE A 132 -4.13 -5.85 18.91
C ILE A 132 -4.94 -4.91 19.78
N VAL A 133 -4.24 -4.03 20.51
CA VAL A 133 -4.88 -3.08 21.44
C VAL A 133 -4.94 -1.67 20.88
N ASP A 134 -4.06 -1.32 19.97
CA ASP A 134 -4.02 0.02 19.37
C ASP A 134 -3.15 -0.01 18.13
N PHE A 135 -3.02 1.14 17.49
CA PHE A 135 -2.11 1.33 16.35
C PHE A 135 -1.39 2.68 16.50
N GLU A 136 -0.27 2.79 15.83
CA GLU A 136 0.55 4.00 15.86
C GLU A 136 0.93 4.37 14.43
N LEU A 137 0.51 5.55 13.98
CA LEU A 137 0.95 6.09 12.71
C LEU A 137 2.41 6.53 12.85
N ARG A 138 3.26 6.03 11.96
CA ARG A 138 4.63 6.55 11.87
C ARG A 138 4.61 8.03 11.54
N GLN A 139 3.70 8.42 10.64
CA GLN A 139 3.52 9.81 10.22
C GLN A 139 2.14 9.96 9.58
N ALA A 140 1.41 10.99 9.95
CA ALA A 140 0.17 11.35 9.27
C ALA A 140 0.49 11.84 7.86
N ASP A 141 -0.36 11.49 6.87
CA ASP A 141 -0.19 11.87 5.46
C ASP A 141 1.18 11.44 4.91
N GLN A 142 1.62 10.26 5.33
CA GLN A 142 2.98 9.78 5.10
C GLN A 142 3.34 9.62 3.63
N LYS A 143 2.37 9.28 2.78
CA LYS A 143 2.64 9.03 1.36
C LYS A 143 3.00 10.32 0.63
N ARG A 144 2.21 11.37 0.83
CA ARG A 144 2.50 12.69 0.26
C ARG A 144 3.80 13.24 0.80
N LEU A 145 3.99 13.18 2.11
CA LEU A 145 5.19 13.73 2.76
C LEU A 145 6.46 13.00 2.34
N ALA A 146 6.39 11.68 2.13
CA ALA A 146 7.53 10.92 1.63
C ALA A 146 7.92 11.37 0.22
N VAL A 147 6.94 11.51 -0.67
CA VAL A 147 7.20 11.98 -2.04
C VAL A 147 7.82 13.38 -2.03
N GLU A 148 7.28 14.29 -1.25
CA GLU A 148 7.83 15.65 -1.12
C GLU A 148 9.27 15.63 -0.59
N ALA A 149 9.56 14.76 0.39
CA ALA A 149 10.90 14.61 0.93
C ALA A 149 11.89 14.08 -0.12
N PHE A 150 11.50 13.09 -0.92
CA PHE A 150 12.35 12.56 -1.98
C PHE A 150 12.62 13.63 -3.06
N LYS A 151 11.62 14.42 -3.41
CA LYS A 151 11.81 15.55 -4.32
C LYS A 151 12.76 16.59 -3.72
N GLY A 152 12.65 16.82 -2.41
CA GLY A 152 13.58 17.67 -1.67
C GLY A 152 15.00 17.15 -1.65
N LEU A 153 15.20 15.85 -1.81
CA LEU A 153 16.50 15.20 -1.98
C LEU A 153 16.96 15.22 -3.44
N ASN A 154 16.27 15.93 -4.30
CA ASN A 154 16.58 16.09 -5.71
C ASN A 154 16.35 14.83 -6.57
N TYR A 155 15.44 13.98 -6.14
CA TYR A 155 14.96 12.87 -6.96
C TYR A 155 13.75 13.28 -7.79
N ARG A 156 13.62 12.69 -8.97
CA ARG A 156 12.38 12.71 -9.73
C ARG A 156 11.55 11.53 -9.31
N VAL A 157 10.29 11.75 -8.95
CA VAL A 157 9.42 10.72 -8.35
C VAL A 157 8.26 10.37 -9.26
N ALA A 158 8.10 9.10 -9.57
CA ALA A 158 6.89 8.53 -10.16
C ALA A 158 6.16 7.72 -9.09
N ALA A 159 4.84 7.82 -9.03
CA ALA A 159 4.04 7.16 -8.02
C ALA A 159 2.86 6.41 -8.61
N ALA A 160 2.51 5.26 -8.06
CA ALA A 160 1.34 4.49 -8.46
C ALA A 160 0.55 4.01 -7.24
N GLY A 161 -0.78 4.04 -7.35
CA GLY A 161 -1.70 3.61 -6.31
C GLY A 161 -3.09 3.34 -6.83
N ASP A 162 -3.98 2.79 -6.01
CA ASP A 162 -5.30 2.30 -6.42
C ASP A 162 -6.49 2.98 -5.77
N SER A 163 -6.28 3.86 -4.78
CA SER A 163 -7.39 4.37 -3.96
C SER A 163 -7.29 5.87 -3.66
N TYR A 164 -8.34 6.41 -3.03
CA TYR A 164 -8.40 7.82 -2.64
C TYR A 164 -7.24 8.25 -1.76
N ASN A 165 -6.81 7.39 -0.84
CA ASN A 165 -5.70 7.74 0.06
C ASN A 165 -4.35 7.80 -0.67
N ASP A 166 -4.29 7.37 -1.92
CA ASP A 166 -3.09 7.51 -2.76
C ASP A 166 -3.07 8.80 -3.58
N THR A 167 -4.21 9.47 -3.74
CA THR A 167 -4.31 10.62 -4.67
C THR A 167 -3.41 11.79 -4.29
N ALA A 168 -3.22 12.05 -3.00
CA ALA A 168 -2.30 13.10 -2.56
C ALA A 168 -0.84 12.75 -2.91
N MET A 169 -0.46 11.49 -2.79
CA MET A 169 0.84 10.98 -3.23
C MET A 169 1.03 11.16 -4.73
N LEU A 170 0.03 10.77 -5.52
CA LEU A 170 0.07 10.87 -6.97
C LEU A 170 0.19 12.34 -7.43
N ALA A 171 -0.55 13.23 -6.77
CA ALA A 171 -0.50 14.66 -7.09
C ALA A 171 0.84 15.30 -6.73
N ALA A 172 1.49 14.85 -5.66
CA ALA A 172 2.79 15.37 -5.23
C ALA A 172 3.94 14.87 -6.11
N ALA A 173 3.78 13.72 -6.77
CA ALA A 173 4.81 13.13 -7.61
C ALA A 173 5.00 13.90 -8.91
N ASP A 174 6.15 13.75 -9.55
CA ASP A 174 6.40 14.30 -10.90
C ASP A 174 5.53 13.59 -11.95
N ALA A 175 5.25 12.30 -11.73
CA ALA A 175 4.30 11.54 -12.56
C ALA A 175 3.49 10.61 -11.63
N GLY A 176 2.17 10.68 -11.72
CA GLY A 176 1.26 9.88 -10.92
C GLY A 176 0.38 8.99 -11.79
N PHE A 177 0.18 7.74 -11.37
CA PHE A 177 -0.59 6.72 -12.10
C PHE A 177 -1.57 6.03 -11.18
N LEU A 178 -2.80 5.84 -11.66
CA LEU A 178 -3.76 4.96 -11.01
C LEU A 178 -3.52 3.54 -11.52
N PHE A 179 -3.50 2.57 -10.62
CA PHE A 179 -3.28 1.17 -10.95
C PHE A 179 -4.35 0.30 -10.28
N HIS A 180 -5.10 -0.47 -11.07
CA HIS A 180 -6.22 -1.27 -10.59
C HIS A 180 -7.27 -0.45 -9.82
N ALA A 181 -7.41 0.83 -10.13
CA ALA A 181 -8.33 1.71 -9.41
C ALA A 181 -9.78 1.45 -9.82
N PRO A 182 -10.74 1.65 -8.89
CA PRO A 182 -12.17 1.61 -9.23
C PRO A 182 -12.56 2.70 -10.22
N ASP A 183 -13.63 2.46 -10.99
CA ASP A 183 -14.08 3.37 -12.03
C ASP A 183 -14.43 4.77 -11.50
N ASN A 184 -15.00 4.86 -10.29
CA ASN A 184 -15.35 6.15 -9.69
C ASN A 184 -14.10 7.01 -9.42
N ILE A 185 -12.98 6.41 -9.03
CA ILE A 185 -11.72 7.12 -8.80
C ILE A 185 -11.13 7.57 -10.14
N LYS A 186 -11.15 6.71 -11.15
CA LYS A 186 -10.68 7.07 -12.50
C LYS A 186 -11.43 8.27 -13.07
N LYS A 187 -12.74 8.35 -12.85
CA LYS A 187 -13.58 9.47 -13.31
C LYS A 187 -13.28 10.75 -12.56
N GLU A 188 -13.07 10.65 -11.25
CA GLU A 188 -12.82 11.82 -10.40
C GLU A 188 -11.41 12.39 -10.61
N PHE A 189 -10.45 11.57 -10.99
CA PHE A 189 -9.04 11.96 -11.16
C PHE A 189 -8.53 11.64 -12.57
N PRO A 190 -9.13 12.24 -13.61
CA PRO A 190 -8.72 11.95 -15.00
C PRO A 190 -7.32 12.43 -15.35
N GLN A 191 -6.72 13.30 -14.53
CA GLN A 191 -5.36 13.76 -14.69
C GLN A 191 -4.31 12.67 -14.48
N PHE A 192 -4.67 11.59 -13.78
CA PHE A 192 -3.76 10.46 -13.58
C PHE A 192 -4.07 9.36 -14.60
N PRO A 193 -3.10 8.95 -15.43
CA PRO A 193 -3.29 7.80 -16.32
C PRO A 193 -3.71 6.56 -15.51
N ALA A 194 -4.73 5.86 -16.00
CA ALA A 194 -5.25 4.65 -15.35
C ALA A 194 -4.68 3.43 -16.08
N LEU A 195 -3.91 2.63 -15.36
CA LEU A 195 -3.20 1.47 -15.87
C LEU A 195 -3.70 0.20 -15.18
N GLU A 196 -3.73 -0.91 -15.91
CA GLU A 196 -4.29 -2.17 -15.40
C GLU A 196 -3.27 -3.30 -15.29
N THR A 197 -2.13 -3.20 -15.97
CA THR A 197 -1.11 -4.25 -15.99
C THR A 197 0.24 -3.73 -15.54
N TYR A 198 1.09 -4.62 -15.02
CA TYR A 198 2.46 -4.26 -14.67
C TYR A 198 3.29 -3.82 -15.89
N ASP A 199 2.99 -4.38 -17.06
CA ASP A 199 3.65 -3.97 -18.30
C ASP A 199 3.34 -2.51 -18.64
N ASP A 200 2.10 -2.06 -18.37
CA ASP A 200 1.72 -0.67 -18.58
C ASP A 200 2.47 0.27 -17.66
N LEU A 201 2.70 -0.14 -16.41
CA LEU A 201 3.47 0.64 -15.42
C LEU A 201 4.96 0.68 -15.77
N PHE A 202 5.47 -0.40 -16.34
CA PHE A 202 6.89 -0.55 -16.65
C PHE A 202 7.30 0.18 -17.92
#